data_e6299180e79caaec7770e41c5ed29da9
#
_entry.id   e6299180e79caaec7770e41c5ed29da9
#
_cell.length_a   1.000
_cell.length_b   1.000
_cell.length_c   1.000
_cell.angle_alpha   90.00
_cell.angle_beta   90.00
_cell.angle_gamma   90.00
#
_symmetry.space_group_name_H-M   'P 1'
#
loop_
_entity.id
_entity.type
_entity.pdbx_description
1 polymer ?
#
loop_
_entity_poly.entity_id
_entity_poly.type
_entity_poly.pdbx_seq_one_letter_code
_entity_poly.pdbx_strand_id
1 'polypeptide(L)'
;MERIYGYCRISTKKQNIERQERNILAAYPNAIITKETYTGTKLNRRGLDKILREVRSGDTIVFDSVSRMSRNAAEGIELYMSLLDQNVELVFLKEPHINTATYKQALSSSVELVGNEIADIYIEATNKVLRLLATKQIELAFGQAQKEVDDLHQRTAEGIETARRKGKRIGTPQGSVLNVKKKAPAIDVIFRPVLMASGLLHFPLSFFSL
;
A
#
# COMPACT_ATOMS: atom_id res chain seq x y z
N MET A 1 -9.86 -5.38 -20.94
CA MET A 1 -8.96 -6.37 -20.31
C MET A 1 -8.84 -6.02 -18.85
N GLU A 2 -9.18 -6.94 -18.00
CA GLU A 2 -9.00 -6.81 -16.54
C GLU A 2 -7.51 -6.77 -16.21
N ARG A 3 -7.10 -5.80 -15.38
CA ARG A 3 -5.71 -5.64 -14.95
C ARG A 3 -5.55 -6.18 -13.55
N ILE A 4 -4.39 -6.74 -13.28
CA ILE A 4 -4.03 -7.22 -11.95
C ILE A 4 -2.88 -6.38 -11.43
N TYR A 5 -3.08 -5.70 -10.31
CA TYR A 5 -2.09 -4.88 -9.63
C TYR A 5 -1.59 -5.60 -8.39
N GLY A 6 -0.29 -5.71 -8.22
CA GLY A 6 0.33 -6.24 -7.02
C GLY A 6 0.96 -5.11 -6.20
N TYR A 7 0.54 -4.93 -4.96
CA TYR A 7 1.10 -3.90 -4.08
C TYR A 7 1.98 -4.48 -2.98
N CYS A 8 3.26 -4.08 -3.00
CA CYS A 8 4.27 -4.49 -2.03
C CYS A 8 4.75 -3.28 -1.22
N ARG A 9 4.74 -3.40 0.12
CA ARG A 9 5.16 -2.33 1.01
C ARG A 9 6.04 -2.83 2.15
N ILE A 10 7.11 -2.09 2.43
CA ILE A 10 7.96 -2.29 3.61
C ILE A 10 8.07 -1.00 4.43
N SER A 11 8.33 -1.15 5.74
CA SER A 11 8.48 -0.02 6.67
C SER A 11 9.92 0.45 6.77
N THR A 12 10.88 -0.42 6.50
CA THR A 12 12.31 -0.13 6.57
C THR A 12 13.04 -0.82 5.42
N LYS A 13 14.13 -0.22 4.93
CA LYS A 13 14.97 -0.79 3.88
C LYS A 13 15.58 -2.16 4.22
N LYS A 14 15.61 -2.53 5.52
CA LYS A 14 16.10 -3.84 5.98
C LYS A 14 15.08 -4.96 5.79
N GLN A 15 13.81 -4.63 5.55
CA GLN A 15 12.77 -5.63 5.30
C GLN A 15 12.83 -6.10 3.85
N ASN A 16 12.58 -7.40 3.64
CA ASN A 16 12.62 -7.99 2.31
C ASN A 16 11.28 -7.78 1.58
N ILE A 17 11.26 -6.84 0.63
CA ILE A 17 10.11 -6.59 -0.24
C ILE A 17 9.96 -7.66 -1.33
N GLU A 18 11.07 -8.31 -1.72
CA GLU A 18 11.11 -9.32 -2.77
C GLU A 18 10.29 -10.56 -2.41
N ARG A 19 10.17 -10.87 -1.12
CA ARG A 19 9.31 -11.96 -0.66
C ARG A 19 7.84 -11.69 -1.02
N GLN A 20 7.36 -10.47 -0.80
CA GLN A 20 5.97 -10.11 -1.14
C GLN A 20 5.74 -10.17 -2.64
N GLU A 21 6.66 -9.62 -3.43
CA GLU A 21 6.63 -9.70 -4.90
C GLU A 21 6.57 -11.14 -5.38
N ARG A 22 7.47 -12.00 -4.90
CA ARG A 22 7.49 -13.42 -5.27
C ARG A 22 6.18 -14.12 -4.92
N ASN A 23 5.61 -13.85 -3.74
CA ASN A 23 4.34 -14.44 -3.35
C ASN A 23 3.19 -14.00 -4.26
N ILE A 24 3.15 -12.71 -4.62
CA ILE A 24 2.13 -12.18 -5.53
C ILE A 24 2.31 -12.76 -6.93
N LEU A 25 3.51 -12.76 -7.49
CA LEU A 25 3.78 -13.28 -8.83
C LEU A 25 3.60 -14.80 -8.94
N ALA A 26 3.80 -15.55 -7.83
CA ALA A 26 3.50 -16.96 -7.79
C ALA A 26 2.00 -17.26 -7.94
N ALA A 27 1.13 -16.41 -7.37
CA ALA A 27 -0.31 -16.54 -7.48
C ALA A 27 -0.87 -15.85 -8.75
N TYR A 28 -0.27 -14.73 -9.15
CA TYR A 28 -0.69 -13.88 -10.26
C TYR A 28 0.50 -13.48 -11.12
N PRO A 29 0.97 -14.34 -12.05
CA PRO A 29 2.18 -14.11 -12.84
C PRO A 29 2.16 -12.82 -13.68
N ASN A 30 0.98 -12.36 -14.08
CA ASN A 30 0.78 -11.17 -14.91
C ASN A 30 0.51 -9.90 -14.10
N ALA A 31 0.70 -9.91 -12.76
CA ALA A 31 0.45 -8.76 -11.91
C ALA A 31 1.46 -7.63 -12.16
N ILE A 32 0.94 -6.41 -12.30
CA ILE A 32 1.74 -5.18 -12.39
C ILE A 32 2.19 -4.81 -10.97
N ILE A 33 3.47 -5.07 -10.66
CA ILE A 33 3.98 -4.88 -9.30
C ILE A 33 4.34 -3.42 -9.02
N THR A 34 3.76 -2.87 -7.97
CA THR A 34 4.13 -1.57 -7.39
C THR A 34 4.81 -1.79 -6.04
N LYS A 35 6.07 -1.33 -5.93
CA LYS A 35 6.89 -1.43 -4.71
C LYS A 35 6.98 -0.10 -4.01
N GLU A 36 6.72 -0.09 -2.71
CA GLU A 36 6.82 1.12 -1.89
C GLU A 36 7.65 0.88 -0.63
N THR A 37 8.62 1.76 -0.41
CA THR A 37 9.41 1.78 0.82
C THR A 37 8.98 2.97 1.65
N TYR A 38 8.30 2.69 2.74
CA TYR A 38 7.84 3.71 3.67
C TYR A 38 8.99 4.12 4.62
N THR A 39 9.52 5.31 4.41
CA THR A 39 10.54 5.89 5.29
C THR A 39 9.99 7.18 5.91
N GLY A 40 9.42 7.08 7.12
CA GLY A 40 9.06 8.27 7.89
C GLY A 40 7.60 8.35 8.34
N THR A 41 7.30 9.42 9.07
CA THR A 41 6.03 9.71 9.73
C THR A 41 4.92 10.23 8.80
N LYS A 42 5.22 10.52 7.52
CA LYS A 42 4.23 11.03 6.59
C LYS A 42 3.58 9.90 5.80
N LEU A 43 2.26 9.81 5.90
CA LEU A 43 1.33 8.89 5.22
C LEU A 43 1.28 9.06 3.68
N ASN A 44 2.40 9.30 3.02
CA ASN A 44 2.41 9.49 1.58
C ASN A 44 2.57 8.14 0.89
N ARG A 45 1.47 7.47 0.59
CA ARG A 45 1.40 6.17 -0.09
C ARG A 45 1.32 6.34 -1.60
N ARG A 46 2.30 7.05 -2.18
CA ARG A 46 2.29 7.39 -3.62
C ARG A 46 2.09 6.19 -4.54
N GLY A 47 2.62 5.01 -4.15
CA GLY A 47 2.46 3.78 -4.90
C GLY A 47 1.03 3.26 -4.88
N LEU A 48 0.41 3.21 -3.70
CA LEU A 48 -0.99 2.83 -3.57
C LEU A 48 -1.90 3.88 -4.22
N ASP A 49 -1.66 5.16 -3.97
CA ASP A 49 -2.44 6.26 -4.56
C ASP A 49 -2.38 6.24 -6.11
N LYS A 50 -1.27 5.79 -6.69
CA LYS A 50 -1.16 5.59 -8.14
C LYS A 50 -2.09 4.47 -8.59
N ILE A 51 -2.05 3.31 -7.93
CA ILE A 51 -2.94 2.18 -8.24
C ILE A 51 -4.40 2.63 -8.15
N LEU A 52 -4.78 3.31 -7.05
CA LEU A 52 -6.15 3.76 -6.82
C LEU A 52 -6.68 4.75 -7.88
N ARG A 53 -5.79 5.49 -8.54
CA ARG A 53 -6.16 6.38 -9.66
C ARG A 53 -6.30 5.66 -10.99
N GLU A 54 -5.60 4.54 -11.16
CA GLU A 54 -5.56 3.78 -12.42
C GLU A 54 -6.56 2.63 -12.46
N VAL A 55 -6.92 2.10 -11.29
CA VAL A 55 -7.81 0.94 -11.16
C VAL A 55 -9.22 1.25 -11.65
N ARG A 56 -9.83 0.28 -12.29
CA ARG A 56 -11.19 0.37 -12.85
C ARG A 56 -12.03 -0.81 -12.38
N SER A 57 -13.34 -0.69 -12.56
CA SER A 57 -14.27 -1.80 -12.33
C SER A 57 -13.83 -3.07 -13.07
N GLY A 58 -13.78 -4.19 -12.36
CA GLY A 58 -13.31 -5.49 -12.85
C GLY A 58 -11.81 -5.73 -12.66
N ASP A 59 -11.00 -4.70 -12.36
CA ASP A 59 -9.59 -4.88 -12.05
C ASP A 59 -9.39 -5.54 -10.69
N THR A 60 -8.22 -6.16 -10.49
CA THR A 60 -7.85 -6.85 -9.24
C THR A 60 -6.65 -6.17 -8.58
N ILE A 61 -6.71 -5.96 -7.26
CA ILE A 61 -5.56 -5.52 -6.46
C ILE A 61 -5.16 -6.65 -5.50
N VAL A 62 -3.91 -7.08 -5.57
CA VAL A 62 -3.35 -8.18 -4.78
C VAL A 62 -2.40 -7.64 -3.71
N PHE A 63 -2.64 -8.02 -2.46
CA PHE A 63 -1.81 -7.73 -1.29
C PHE A 63 -1.26 -9.02 -0.69
N ASP A 64 0.00 -9.01 -0.21
CA ASP A 64 0.55 -10.15 0.55
C ASP A 64 -0.22 -10.38 1.86
N SER A 65 -0.71 -9.29 2.49
CA SER A 65 -1.54 -9.33 3.71
C SER A 65 -2.31 -8.02 3.89
N VAL A 66 -3.34 -8.05 4.73
CA VAL A 66 -4.17 -6.89 5.13
C VAL A 66 -3.32 -5.71 5.61
N SER A 67 -2.27 -5.96 6.39
CA SER A 67 -1.38 -4.93 6.90
C SER A 67 -0.60 -4.18 5.80
N ARG A 68 -0.61 -4.68 4.54
CA ARG A 68 -0.03 -3.95 3.39
C ARG A 68 -0.99 -2.91 2.87
N MET A 69 -2.28 -3.19 2.89
CA MET A 69 -3.32 -2.25 2.51
C MET A 69 -3.44 -1.12 3.52
N SER A 70 -3.67 -1.40 4.80
CA SER A 70 -3.68 -0.40 5.86
C SER A 70 -3.13 -0.95 7.18
N ARG A 71 -2.66 -0.04 8.05
CA ARG A 71 -2.28 -0.30 9.44
C ARG A 71 -3.32 0.24 10.42
N ASN A 72 -4.18 1.14 9.95
CA ASN A 72 -5.32 1.65 10.68
C ASN A 72 -6.54 0.84 10.23
N ALA A 73 -7.27 0.23 11.18
CA ALA A 73 -8.39 -0.62 10.88
C ALA A 73 -9.53 0.15 10.21
N ALA A 74 -9.88 1.33 10.73
CA ALA A 74 -10.96 2.14 10.20
C ALA A 74 -10.70 2.58 8.75
N GLU A 75 -9.52 3.15 8.48
CA GLU A 75 -9.11 3.54 7.13
C GLU A 75 -9.07 2.34 6.16
N GLY A 76 -8.63 1.18 6.66
CA GLY A 76 -8.56 -0.04 5.87
C GLY A 76 -9.93 -0.57 5.47
N ILE A 77 -10.88 -0.56 6.40
CA ILE A 77 -12.26 -0.99 6.16
C ILE A 77 -12.95 -0.03 5.18
N GLU A 78 -12.79 1.28 5.38
CA GLU A 78 -13.36 2.30 4.49
C GLU A 78 -12.85 2.13 3.06
N LEU A 79 -11.53 1.98 2.89
CA LEU A 79 -10.92 1.76 1.57
C LEU A 79 -11.39 0.44 0.96
N TYR A 80 -11.51 -0.65 1.75
CA TYR A 80 -12.00 -1.93 1.29
C TYR A 80 -13.42 -1.81 0.74
N MET A 81 -14.33 -1.19 1.49
CA MET A 81 -15.72 -1.01 1.08
C MET A 81 -15.83 -0.11 -0.14
N SER A 82 -15.09 0.98 -0.19
CA SER A 82 -15.06 1.88 -1.35
C SER A 82 -14.63 1.17 -2.64
N LEU A 83 -13.62 0.29 -2.58
CA LEU A 83 -13.16 -0.48 -3.74
C LEU A 83 -14.13 -1.59 -4.13
N LEU A 84 -14.77 -2.21 -3.14
CA LEU A 84 -15.83 -3.20 -3.38
C LEU A 84 -17.02 -2.56 -4.12
N ASP A 85 -17.45 -1.36 -3.71
CA ASP A 85 -18.53 -0.61 -4.34
C ASP A 85 -18.17 -0.19 -5.79
N GLN A 86 -16.89 0.05 -6.06
CA GLN A 86 -16.36 0.29 -7.41
C GLN A 86 -16.21 -0.99 -8.24
N ASN A 87 -16.62 -2.14 -7.70
CA ASN A 87 -16.46 -3.46 -8.31
C ASN A 87 -14.99 -3.81 -8.64
N VAL A 88 -14.06 -3.40 -7.77
CA VAL A 88 -12.65 -3.79 -7.81
C VAL A 88 -12.47 -5.04 -6.94
N GLU A 89 -11.77 -6.05 -7.47
CA GLU A 89 -11.47 -7.26 -6.72
C GLU A 89 -10.23 -7.05 -5.82
N LEU A 90 -10.39 -7.39 -4.53
CA LEU A 90 -9.30 -7.36 -3.55
C LEU A 90 -8.91 -8.78 -3.17
N VAL A 91 -7.63 -9.07 -3.23
CA VAL A 91 -7.06 -10.37 -2.87
C VAL A 91 -5.99 -10.18 -1.81
N PHE A 92 -6.14 -10.91 -0.70
CA PHE A 92 -5.18 -10.98 0.40
C PHE A 92 -4.64 -12.39 0.51
N LEU A 93 -3.38 -12.59 0.13
CA LEU A 93 -2.78 -13.93 0.03
C LEU A 93 -2.74 -14.67 1.38
N LYS A 94 -2.59 -13.96 2.49
CA LYS A 94 -2.55 -14.54 3.83
C LYS A 94 -3.90 -14.64 4.51
N GLU A 95 -4.82 -13.77 4.12
CA GLU A 95 -6.16 -13.69 4.68
C GLU A 95 -7.24 -13.92 3.59
N PRO A 96 -7.27 -15.09 2.92
CA PRO A 96 -8.16 -15.33 1.77
C PRO A 96 -9.66 -15.29 2.12
N HIS A 97 -9.99 -15.45 3.40
CA HIS A 97 -11.36 -15.39 3.89
C HIS A 97 -12.01 -14.02 3.80
N ILE A 98 -11.22 -12.96 3.60
CA ILE A 98 -11.71 -11.58 3.39
C ILE A 98 -11.51 -11.09 1.96
N ASN A 99 -11.14 -11.95 1.02
CA ASN A 99 -11.13 -11.57 -0.40
C ASN A 99 -12.52 -11.10 -0.83
N THR A 100 -12.61 -10.11 -1.70
CA THR A 100 -13.90 -9.60 -2.18
C THR A 100 -14.75 -10.69 -2.84
N ALA A 101 -14.13 -11.64 -3.54
CA ALA A 101 -14.82 -12.79 -4.09
C ALA A 101 -15.51 -13.63 -3.00
N THR A 102 -14.82 -13.91 -1.89
CA THR A 102 -15.39 -14.64 -0.73
C THR A 102 -16.54 -13.85 -0.10
N TYR A 103 -16.37 -12.54 0.06
CA TYR A 103 -17.43 -11.66 0.58
C TYR A 103 -18.65 -11.65 -0.34
N LYS A 104 -18.45 -11.45 -1.66
CA LYS A 104 -19.53 -11.50 -2.66
C LYS A 104 -20.25 -12.85 -2.66
N GLN A 105 -19.50 -13.95 -2.54
CA GLN A 105 -20.07 -15.30 -2.44
C GLN A 105 -20.95 -15.45 -1.18
N ALA A 106 -20.49 -14.94 -0.03
CA ALA A 106 -21.31 -14.95 1.19
C ALA A 106 -22.60 -14.14 1.03
N LEU A 107 -22.57 -13.03 0.27
CA LEU A 107 -23.75 -12.23 -0.03
C LEU A 107 -24.68 -12.92 -1.05
N SER A 108 -24.12 -13.59 -2.06
CA SER A 108 -24.90 -14.31 -3.08
C SER A 108 -25.50 -15.63 -2.59
N SER A 109 -24.97 -16.15 -1.48
CA SER A 109 -25.50 -17.34 -0.79
C SER A 109 -26.79 -17.02 -0.01
N SER A 110 -27.38 -15.84 -0.22
CA SER A 110 -28.67 -15.49 0.35
C SER A 110 -29.75 -16.48 -0.15
N VAL A 111 -30.55 -16.98 0.77
CA VAL A 111 -31.69 -17.87 0.47
C VAL A 111 -32.77 -17.05 -0.20
N GLU A 112 -33.30 -17.56 -1.31
CA GLU A 112 -34.42 -16.90 -2.02
C GLU A 112 -35.72 -17.00 -1.20
N LEU A 113 -36.56 -15.97 -1.33
CA LEU A 113 -37.87 -15.92 -0.70
C LEU A 113 -38.79 -16.93 -1.36
N VAL A 114 -39.59 -17.62 -0.54
CA VAL A 114 -40.46 -18.71 -1.01
C VAL A 114 -41.92 -18.27 -1.20
N GLY A 115 -42.24 -17.00 -0.90
CA GLY A 115 -43.59 -16.46 -1.05
C GLY A 115 -44.54 -16.79 0.14
N ASN A 116 -43.98 -17.26 1.25
CA ASN A 116 -44.72 -17.48 2.50
C ASN A 116 -44.28 -16.42 3.50
N GLU A 117 -45.20 -15.59 4.00
CA GLU A 117 -44.94 -14.44 4.86
C GLU A 117 -44.06 -14.79 6.08
N ILE A 118 -44.38 -15.88 6.80
CA ILE A 118 -43.64 -16.28 7.98
C ILE A 118 -42.24 -16.80 7.61
N ALA A 119 -42.15 -17.67 6.58
CA ALA A 119 -40.91 -18.20 6.11
C ALA A 119 -39.98 -17.11 5.58
N ASP A 120 -40.51 -16.16 4.85
CA ASP A 120 -39.76 -15.06 4.25
C ASP A 120 -39.15 -14.12 5.31
N ILE A 121 -39.83 -13.88 6.43
CA ILE A 121 -39.26 -13.14 7.59
C ILE A 121 -38.02 -13.85 8.13
N TYR A 122 -38.06 -15.19 8.30
CA TYR A 122 -36.89 -15.94 8.78
C TYR A 122 -35.76 -15.93 7.74
N ILE A 123 -36.07 -16.04 6.46
CA ILE A 123 -35.11 -16.00 5.38
C ILE A 123 -34.41 -14.63 5.33
N GLU A 124 -35.17 -13.54 5.39
CA GLU A 124 -34.63 -12.18 5.43
C GLU A 124 -33.73 -11.93 6.64
N ALA A 125 -34.17 -12.37 7.83
CA ALA A 125 -33.37 -12.29 9.04
C ALA A 125 -32.05 -13.07 8.92
N THR A 126 -32.11 -14.29 8.38
CA THR A 126 -30.93 -15.13 8.14
C THR A 126 -29.96 -14.46 7.15
N ASN A 127 -30.48 -13.98 6.03
CA ASN A 127 -29.66 -13.26 5.03
C ASN A 127 -28.99 -12.02 5.63
N LYS A 128 -29.69 -11.29 6.49
CA LYS A 128 -29.13 -10.14 7.22
C LYS A 128 -27.99 -10.55 8.14
N VAL A 129 -28.16 -11.65 8.89
CA VAL A 129 -27.11 -12.18 9.77
C VAL A 129 -25.88 -12.59 8.96
N LEU A 130 -26.04 -13.28 7.83
CA LEU A 130 -24.92 -13.69 6.97
C LEU A 130 -24.12 -12.47 6.47
N ARG A 131 -24.79 -11.40 6.05
CA ARG A 131 -24.14 -10.14 5.65
C ARG A 131 -23.36 -9.51 6.80
N LEU A 132 -23.96 -9.45 7.99
CA LEU A 132 -23.30 -8.92 9.18
C LEU A 132 -22.07 -9.73 9.57
N LEU A 133 -22.13 -11.06 9.48
CA LEU A 133 -20.99 -11.92 9.77
C LEU A 133 -19.85 -11.72 8.78
N ALA A 134 -20.16 -11.60 7.47
CA ALA A 134 -19.16 -11.33 6.45
C ALA A 134 -18.45 -9.97 6.68
N THR A 135 -19.22 -8.92 6.98
CA THR A 135 -18.66 -7.61 7.33
C THR A 135 -17.80 -7.69 8.59
N LYS A 136 -18.27 -8.45 9.60
CA LYS A 136 -17.53 -8.62 10.86
C LYS A 136 -16.19 -9.33 10.69
N GLN A 137 -16.08 -10.28 9.76
CA GLN A 137 -14.81 -10.92 9.42
C GLN A 137 -13.78 -9.93 8.87
N ILE A 138 -14.23 -9.00 8.01
CA ILE A 138 -13.36 -7.94 7.48
C ILE A 138 -12.87 -7.04 8.63
N GLU A 139 -13.78 -6.58 9.48
CA GLU A 139 -13.42 -5.77 10.66
C GLU A 139 -12.40 -6.46 11.57
N LEU A 140 -12.60 -7.75 11.85
CA LEU A 140 -11.70 -8.54 12.68
C LEU A 140 -10.31 -8.66 12.05
N ALA A 141 -10.22 -8.92 10.74
CA ALA A 141 -8.94 -9.04 10.05
C ALA A 141 -8.13 -7.73 10.10
N PHE A 142 -8.78 -6.59 9.84
CA PHE A 142 -8.13 -5.27 9.95
C PHE A 142 -7.79 -4.93 11.40
N GLY A 143 -8.66 -5.24 12.36
CA GLY A 143 -8.41 -5.05 13.79
C GLY A 143 -7.22 -5.88 14.30
N GLN A 144 -7.09 -7.12 13.86
CA GLN A 144 -5.94 -7.97 14.18
C GLN A 144 -4.64 -7.41 13.58
N ALA A 145 -4.66 -6.99 12.31
CA ALA A 145 -3.51 -6.39 11.66
C ALA A 145 -3.03 -5.10 12.35
N GLN A 146 -3.95 -4.27 12.83
CA GLN A 146 -3.62 -3.08 13.63
C GLN A 146 -3.00 -3.49 14.97
N LYS A 147 -3.63 -4.41 15.70
CA LYS A 147 -3.15 -4.90 17.00
C LYS A 147 -1.72 -5.44 16.92
N GLU A 148 -1.38 -6.21 15.87
CA GLU A 148 -0.01 -6.69 15.67
C GLU A 148 1.01 -5.56 15.57
N VAL A 149 0.66 -4.44 14.94
CA VAL A 149 1.52 -3.25 14.83
C VAL A 149 1.67 -2.57 16.19
N ASP A 150 0.58 -2.42 16.93
CA ASP A 150 0.56 -1.78 18.24
C ASP A 150 1.36 -2.61 19.26
N ASP A 151 1.19 -3.93 19.28
CA ASP A 151 1.96 -4.86 20.10
C ASP A 151 3.46 -4.80 19.77
N LEU A 152 3.82 -4.67 18.49
CA LEU A 152 5.23 -4.52 18.09
C LEU A 152 5.82 -3.19 18.60
N HIS A 153 5.07 -2.10 18.51
CA HIS A 153 5.48 -0.79 19.04
C HIS A 153 5.66 -0.85 20.56
N GLN A 154 4.70 -1.46 21.26
CA GLN A 154 4.77 -1.61 22.73
C GLN A 154 6.00 -2.43 23.14
N ARG A 155 6.21 -3.62 22.57
CA ARG A 155 7.40 -4.45 22.86
C ARG A 155 8.71 -3.72 22.57
N THR A 156 8.75 -2.90 21.53
CA THR A 156 9.91 -2.08 21.18
C THR A 156 10.16 -1.02 22.26
N ALA A 157 9.12 -0.32 22.71
CA ALA A 157 9.20 0.68 23.77
C ALA A 157 9.66 0.05 25.10
N GLU A 158 9.07 -1.08 25.49
CA GLU A 158 9.44 -1.84 26.69
C GLU A 158 10.89 -2.35 26.62
N GLY A 159 11.33 -2.82 25.45
CA GLY A 159 12.70 -3.24 25.20
C GLY A 159 13.70 -2.09 25.36
N ILE A 160 13.37 -0.90 24.85
CA ILE A 160 14.16 0.32 25.01
C ILE A 160 14.25 0.72 26.49
N GLU A 161 13.12 0.71 27.19
CA GLU A 161 13.10 1.05 28.63
C GLU A 161 13.92 0.06 29.46
N THR A 162 13.80 -1.23 29.16
CA THR A 162 14.60 -2.29 29.79
C THR A 162 16.10 -2.10 29.55
N ALA A 163 16.48 -1.75 28.32
CA ALA A 163 17.87 -1.47 27.97
C ALA A 163 18.40 -0.20 28.72
N ARG A 164 17.57 0.82 28.87
CA ARG A 164 17.86 2.04 29.60
C ARG A 164 18.10 1.75 31.09
N ARG A 165 17.23 0.95 31.73
CA ARG A 165 17.38 0.52 33.13
C ARG A 165 18.64 -0.30 33.37
N LYS A 166 19.07 -1.09 32.36
CA LYS A 166 20.32 -1.86 32.39
C LYS A 166 21.57 -1.03 32.06
N GLY A 167 21.44 0.29 31.94
CA GLY A 167 22.56 1.19 31.62
C GLY A 167 23.09 1.03 30.18
N LYS A 168 22.37 0.34 29.33
CA LYS A 168 22.77 0.20 27.91
C LYS A 168 22.52 1.53 27.20
N ARG A 169 23.50 1.96 26.43
CA ARG A 169 23.38 3.15 25.60
C ARG A 169 22.35 2.89 24.48
N ILE A 170 21.38 3.81 24.37
CA ILE A 170 20.34 3.77 23.36
C ILE A 170 20.59 4.92 22.39
N GLY A 171 20.55 4.62 21.08
CA GLY A 171 20.75 5.59 20.02
C GLY A 171 22.21 5.70 19.55
N THR A 172 22.43 6.61 18.61
CA THR A 172 23.74 6.86 18.00
C THR A 172 24.69 7.51 19.02
N PRO A 173 25.95 7.07 19.12
CA PRO A 173 26.94 7.70 20.00
C PRO A 173 27.08 9.21 19.72
N GLN A 174 27.16 10.01 20.79
CA GLN A 174 27.43 11.43 20.66
C GLN A 174 28.80 11.62 19.98
N GLY A 175 28.85 12.42 18.91
CA GLY A 175 30.08 12.61 18.11
C GLY A 175 30.26 11.59 16.98
N SER A 176 29.39 10.61 16.80
CA SER A 176 29.46 9.74 15.63
C SER A 176 29.03 10.50 14.37
N VAL A 177 29.92 10.58 13.40
CA VAL A 177 29.62 11.14 12.09
C VAL A 177 28.72 10.15 11.35
N LEU A 178 27.46 10.52 11.14
CA LEU A 178 26.58 9.78 10.26
C LEU A 178 27.08 9.96 8.82
N ASN A 179 27.75 8.95 8.28
CA ASN A 179 28.05 8.90 6.85
C ASN A 179 26.75 8.74 6.06
N VAL A 180 26.01 9.81 5.95
CA VAL A 180 24.91 9.93 4.99
C VAL A 180 25.58 10.08 3.64
N LYS A 181 25.68 9.00 2.84
CA LYS A 181 25.99 9.12 1.42
C LYS A 181 24.93 10.06 0.83
N LYS A 182 25.24 11.35 0.71
CA LYS A 182 24.43 12.27 -0.08
C LYS A 182 24.45 11.69 -1.48
N LYS A 183 23.30 11.21 -1.97
CA LYS A 183 23.11 11.06 -3.41
C LYS A 183 23.40 12.44 -3.98
N ALA A 184 24.42 12.56 -4.80
CA ALA A 184 24.64 13.75 -5.59
C ALA A 184 23.31 14.09 -6.30
N PRO A 185 22.82 15.32 -6.23
CA PRO A 185 21.64 15.70 -6.97
C PRO A 185 21.91 15.40 -8.44
N ALA A 186 20.97 14.75 -9.10
CA ALA A 186 21.02 14.38 -10.53
C ALA A 186 20.84 15.61 -11.43
N ILE A 187 21.57 16.71 -11.14
CA ILE A 187 21.46 17.99 -11.84
C ILE A 187 22.68 18.26 -12.75
N ASP A 188 23.74 17.47 -12.66
CA ASP A 188 24.96 17.72 -13.43
C ASP A 188 24.99 17.10 -14.85
N VAL A 189 23.85 16.75 -15.42
CA VAL A 189 23.83 16.18 -16.80
C VAL A 189 23.20 17.11 -17.85
N ILE A 190 22.76 18.32 -17.50
CA ILE A 190 22.07 19.19 -18.47
C ILE A 190 22.88 20.43 -18.95
N PHE A 191 24.08 20.68 -18.44
CA PHE A 191 24.92 21.74 -18.98
C PHE A 191 26.33 21.24 -19.30
N ARG A 192 26.49 20.47 -20.38
CA ARG A 192 27.70 20.55 -21.19
C ARG A 192 27.50 21.65 -22.22
N PRO A 193 28.24 22.76 -22.16
CA PRO A 193 28.29 23.68 -23.29
C PRO A 193 28.94 22.92 -24.45
N VAL A 194 28.19 22.75 -25.53
CA VAL A 194 28.78 22.36 -26.83
C VAL A 194 29.67 23.48 -27.25
N LEU A 195 30.97 23.34 -26.97
CA LEU A 195 31.99 24.13 -27.65
C LEU A 195 32.10 23.59 -29.08
N MET A 196 31.32 24.13 -29.98
CA MET A 196 31.54 23.90 -31.39
C MET A 196 32.59 24.89 -31.87
N ALA A 197 33.75 24.34 -32.20
CA ALA A 197 34.70 24.99 -33.06
C ALA A 197 34.07 25.22 -34.44
N SER A 198 33.99 26.45 -34.85
CA SER A 198 34.12 26.91 -36.25
C SER A 198 34.11 28.43 -36.23
N GLY A 199 35.17 28.99 -36.46
CA GLY A 199 35.78 29.67 -37.56
C GLY A 199 35.00 30.81 -38.16
N LEU A 200 35.62 32.02 -38.02
CA LEU A 200 35.51 33.14 -38.95
C LEU A 200 34.10 33.59 -39.39
N LEU A 201 33.76 34.76 -38.92
CA LEU A 201 33.43 35.84 -39.85
C LEU A 201 33.47 37.19 -39.14
N HIS A 202 34.42 38.01 -39.56
CA HIS A 202 34.50 39.45 -39.41
C HIS A 202 33.23 40.13 -39.93
N PHE A 203 32.66 41.05 -39.17
CA PHE A 203 31.96 42.20 -39.74
C PHE A 203 31.93 43.38 -38.77
N PRO A 204 32.01 44.63 -39.28
CA PRO A 204 32.50 45.78 -38.56
C PRO A 204 31.41 46.57 -37.84
N LEU A 205 31.95 47.40 -36.93
CA LEU A 205 31.27 48.54 -36.32
C LEU A 205 30.73 49.50 -37.39
N SER A 206 29.49 49.97 -37.23
CA SER A 206 29.19 51.39 -37.32
C SER A 206 27.69 51.69 -37.16
N PHE A 207 27.45 52.70 -36.41
CA PHE A 207 26.44 53.76 -36.57
C PHE A 207 25.08 53.69 -35.85
N PHE A 208 24.98 54.66 -35.03
CA PHE A 208 23.98 55.70 -34.70
C PHE A 208 22.87 55.29 -33.74
N SER A 209 22.90 55.98 -32.59
CA SER A 209 22.19 57.22 -32.21
C SER A 209 20.71 57.30 -32.58
N LEU A 210 19.87 57.16 -31.60
CA LEU A 210 18.96 58.21 -31.08
C LEU A 210 18.24 57.60 -29.88
#